data_bf609670488391e57836c88a73d2c75d
#
_entry.id   bf609670488391e57836c88a73d2c75d
#
_cell.length_a   1.000
_cell.length_b   1.000
_cell.length_c   1.000
_cell.angle_alpha   90.00
_cell.angle_beta   90.00
_cell.angle_gamma   90.00
#
_symmetry.space_group_name_H-M   'P 1'
#
loop_
_entity.id
_entity.type
_entity.pdbx_description
1 polymer ?
#
loop_
_entity_poly.entity_id
_entity_poly.type
_entity_poly.pdbx_seq_one_letter_code
_entity_poly.pdbx_strand_id
1 'polypeptide(L)'
;MPPKTRANAMEKDVKEIQHTLNFMSGELSKLAEQQAKLLTLLAEVAELKKIIKEKDVTIGGLERRIDDLEQYTRMEDVIVSGLQTKHRSYARAAAVATMERGEDAPVEELQTLETQVITFLQSNGMTVAPENIAACHMLPRKNKDSKPAIIMRFVNRKHKVELLRQAKKLKNTGVFLNEHLTRKNADIARNARYLRKQNKIQATWTRNGQVKIKLNGTPENAKVITIRELKDLDPYK
;
A
#
# COMPACT_ATOMS: atom_id res chain seq x y z
N MET A 1 37.10 -78.34 43.63
CA MET A 1 35.94 -77.43 43.51
C MET A 1 35.02 -77.95 42.41
N PRO A 2 33.75 -78.18 42.68
CA PRO A 2 32.94 -79.00 41.81
C PRO A 2 32.46 -78.22 40.56
N PRO A 3 32.33 -78.92 39.40
CA PRO A 3 31.94 -78.29 38.09
C PRO A 3 30.54 -77.66 38.03
N LYS A 4 29.69 -77.94 39.01
CA LYS A 4 28.31 -77.39 39.09
C LYS A 4 28.22 -75.91 39.33
N THR A 5 29.20 -75.27 39.96
CA THR A 5 29.17 -73.82 40.25
C THR A 5 29.48 -72.97 39.00
N ARG A 6 30.30 -73.45 38.08
CA ARG A 6 30.65 -72.75 36.82
C ARG A 6 29.56 -72.85 35.81
N ALA A 7 28.82 -73.95 35.74
CA ALA A 7 27.67 -74.11 34.87
C ALA A 7 26.51 -73.19 35.28
N ASN A 8 26.23 -73.05 36.59
CA ASN A 8 25.20 -72.16 37.11
C ASN A 8 25.53 -70.66 36.90
N ALA A 9 26.81 -70.26 36.95
CA ALA A 9 27.24 -68.90 36.64
C ALA A 9 27.04 -68.61 35.16
N MET A 10 27.43 -69.52 34.26
CA MET A 10 27.22 -69.38 32.81
C MET A 10 25.71 -69.29 32.44
N GLU A 11 24.87 -70.09 33.11
CA GLU A 11 23.42 -70.05 32.87
C GLU A 11 22.80 -68.72 33.31
N LYS A 12 23.29 -68.07 34.37
CA LYS A 12 22.90 -66.76 34.82
C LYS A 12 23.31 -65.66 33.83
N ASP A 13 24.54 -65.70 33.33
CA ASP A 13 25.07 -64.76 32.34
C ASP A 13 24.28 -64.83 31.02
N VAL A 14 23.94 -66.10 30.60
CA VAL A 14 23.12 -66.30 29.39
C VAL A 14 21.72 -65.72 29.56
N LYS A 15 21.07 -65.85 30.73
CA LYS A 15 19.76 -65.24 31.02
C LYS A 15 19.84 -63.70 31.04
N GLU A 16 20.90 -63.13 31.58
CA GLU A 16 21.15 -61.71 31.61
C GLU A 16 21.38 -61.13 30.21
N ILE A 17 22.12 -61.81 29.35
CA ILE A 17 22.32 -61.49 27.95
C ILE A 17 20.97 -61.55 27.18
N GLN A 18 20.19 -62.63 27.39
CA GLN A 18 18.88 -62.75 26.77
C GLN A 18 17.91 -61.58 27.16
N HIS A 19 17.90 -61.21 28.44
CA HIS A 19 17.11 -60.11 28.94
C HIS A 19 17.55 -58.82 28.31
N THR A 20 18.85 -58.56 28.20
CA THR A 20 19.40 -57.36 27.58
C THR A 20 19.10 -57.29 26.08
N LEU A 21 19.21 -58.43 25.37
CA LEU A 21 18.85 -58.54 23.95
C LEU A 21 17.35 -58.25 23.72
N ASN A 22 16.46 -58.77 24.55
CA ASN A 22 15.03 -58.52 24.45
C ASN A 22 14.69 -57.03 24.72
N PHE A 23 15.37 -56.43 25.71
CA PHE A 23 15.22 -54.99 25.98
C PHE A 23 15.70 -54.16 24.79
N MET A 24 16.88 -54.42 24.24
CA MET A 24 17.43 -53.75 23.09
C MET A 24 16.51 -53.89 21.85
N SER A 25 15.97 -55.11 21.62
CA SER A 25 15.02 -55.36 20.53
C SER A 25 13.74 -54.51 20.69
N GLY A 26 13.23 -54.40 21.91
CA GLY A 26 12.07 -53.53 22.21
C GLY A 26 12.35 -52.04 21.96
N GLU A 27 13.51 -51.55 22.36
CA GLU A 27 13.92 -50.17 22.11
C GLU A 27 14.16 -49.90 20.62
N LEU A 28 14.76 -50.84 19.88
CA LEU A 28 14.91 -50.73 18.42
C LEU A 28 13.56 -50.66 17.70
N SER A 29 12.58 -51.44 18.13
CA SER A 29 11.22 -51.37 17.56
C SER A 29 10.56 -50.01 17.80
N LYS A 30 10.68 -49.45 19.00
CA LYS A 30 10.18 -48.10 19.31
C LYS A 30 10.87 -47.03 18.48
N LEU A 31 12.18 -47.11 18.31
CA LEU A 31 12.96 -46.23 17.47
C LEU A 31 12.53 -46.31 16.00
N ALA A 32 12.28 -47.49 15.46
CA ALA A 32 11.78 -47.69 14.11
C ALA A 32 10.39 -47.08 13.91
N GLU A 33 9.48 -47.20 14.88
CA GLU A 33 8.17 -46.55 14.84
C GLU A 33 8.29 -45.00 14.89
N GLN A 34 9.16 -44.47 15.73
CA GLN A 34 9.41 -43.04 15.80
C GLN A 34 10.01 -42.52 14.49
N GLN A 35 10.94 -43.26 13.91
CA GLN A 35 11.52 -42.90 12.61
C GLN A 35 10.46 -42.89 11.47
N ALA A 36 9.58 -43.90 11.46
CA ALA A 36 8.48 -43.93 10.50
C ALA A 36 7.54 -42.70 10.64
N LYS A 37 7.19 -42.33 11.88
CA LYS A 37 6.39 -41.13 12.17
C LYS A 37 7.11 -39.85 11.74
N LEU A 38 8.42 -39.75 11.97
CA LEU A 38 9.20 -38.59 11.52
C LEU A 38 9.23 -38.48 10.00
N LEU A 39 9.32 -39.55 9.26
CA LEU A 39 9.30 -39.55 7.80
C LEU A 39 7.93 -39.09 7.26
N THR A 40 6.83 -39.53 7.87
CA THR A 40 5.49 -39.02 7.48
C THR A 40 5.33 -37.53 7.76
N LEU A 41 5.75 -37.04 8.93
CA LEU A 41 5.72 -35.61 9.26
C LEU A 41 6.60 -34.78 8.32
N LEU A 42 7.76 -35.28 7.91
CA LEU A 42 8.60 -34.57 6.92
C LEU A 42 7.91 -34.45 5.57
N ALA A 43 7.21 -35.50 5.13
CA ALA A 43 6.42 -35.46 3.90
C ALA A 43 5.27 -34.44 3.99
N GLU A 44 4.54 -34.42 5.09
CA GLU A 44 3.48 -33.43 5.34
C GLU A 44 4.02 -31.99 5.35
N VAL A 45 5.15 -31.75 6.01
CA VAL A 45 5.80 -30.44 6.03
C VAL A 45 6.24 -30.00 4.63
N ALA A 46 6.73 -30.92 3.82
CA ALA A 46 7.09 -30.61 2.43
C ALA A 46 5.86 -30.20 1.59
N GLU A 47 4.75 -30.93 1.72
CA GLU A 47 3.49 -30.61 1.02
C GLU A 47 2.89 -29.28 1.51
N LEU A 48 2.87 -29.05 2.83
CA LEU A 48 2.39 -27.78 3.40
C LEU A 48 3.22 -26.59 2.89
N LYS A 49 4.54 -26.71 2.80
CA LYS A 49 5.41 -25.66 2.23
C LYS A 49 5.06 -25.37 0.77
N LYS A 50 4.73 -26.38 -0.01
CA LYS A 50 4.30 -26.21 -1.40
C LYS A 50 2.97 -25.47 -1.48
N ILE A 51 1.98 -25.88 -0.69
CA ILE A 51 0.66 -25.23 -0.61
C ILE A 51 0.79 -23.78 -0.17
N ILE A 52 1.62 -23.48 0.82
CA ILE A 52 1.88 -22.10 1.26
C ILE A 52 2.42 -21.26 0.10
N LYS A 53 3.43 -21.75 -0.63
CA LYS A 53 4.01 -21.04 -1.77
C LYS A 53 2.98 -20.77 -2.88
N GLU A 54 2.11 -21.72 -3.18
CA GLU A 54 1.03 -21.53 -4.15
C GLU A 54 0.00 -20.48 -3.68
N LYS A 55 -0.34 -20.52 -2.39
CA LYS A 55 -1.23 -19.51 -1.79
C LYS A 55 -0.61 -18.11 -1.80
N ASP A 56 0.68 -17.98 -1.49
CA ASP A 56 1.39 -16.69 -1.51
C ASP A 56 1.39 -16.07 -2.93
N VAL A 57 1.58 -16.87 -3.96
CA VAL A 57 1.48 -16.43 -5.36
C VAL A 57 0.06 -15.94 -5.68
N THR A 58 -0.95 -16.68 -5.22
CA THR A 58 -2.36 -16.32 -5.43
C THR A 58 -2.71 -15.03 -4.70
N ILE A 59 -2.32 -14.90 -3.42
CA ILE A 59 -2.53 -13.69 -2.61
C ILE A 59 -1.89 -12.49 -3.30
N GLY A 60 -0.63 -12.58 -3.69
CA GLY A 60 0.05 -11.47 -4.39
C GLY A 60 -0.59 -11.11 -5.73
N GLY A 61 -1.22 -12.07 -6.41
CA GLY A 61 -2.04 -11.81 -7.60
C GLY A 61 -3.34 -11.04 -7.27
N LEU A 62 -4.03 -11.45 -6.22
CA LEU A 62 -5.26 -10.81 -5.77
C LEU A 62 -5.01 -9.39 -5.22
N GLU A 63 -3.96 -9.18 -4.44
CA GLU A 63 -3.56 -7.87 -3.93
C GLU A 63 -3.28 -6.87 -5.08
N ARG A 64 -2.60 -7.32 -6.13
CA ARG A 64 -2.39 -6.49 -7.33
C ARG A 64 -3.71 -6.12 -8.02
N ARG A 65 -4.63 -7.07 -8.16
CA ARG A 65 -5.95 -6.80 -8.75
C ARG A 65 -6.77 -5.83 -7.93
N ILE A 66 -6.73 -5.95 -6.60
CA ILE A 66 -7.42 -5.02 -5.68
C ILE A 66 -6.82 -3.61 -5.85
N ASP A 67 -5.49 -3.46 -5.83
CA ASP A 67 -4.83 -2.16 -6.00
C ASP A 67 -5.19 -1.52 -7.36
N ASP A 68 -5.21 -2.31 -8.43
CA ASP A 68 -5.61 -1.85 -9.77
C ASP A 68 -7.08 -1.39 -9.80
N LEU A 69 -8.00 -2.11 -9.16
CA LEU A 69 -9.41 -1.74 -9.06
C LEU A 69 -9.59 -0.48 -8.21
N GLU A 70 -8.92 -0.39 -7.05
CA GLU A 70 -8.91 0.81 -6.23
C GLU A 70 -8.38 2.02 -7.00
N GLN A 71 -7.28 1.86 -7.74
CA GLN A 71 -6.74 2.95 -8.54
C GLN A 71 -7.70 3.34 -9.66
N TYR A 72 -8.40 2.37 -10.27
CA TYR A 72 -9.39 2.64 -11.30
C TYR A 72 -10.54 3.53 -10.79
N THR A 73 -11.04 3.28 -9.57
CA THR A 73 -12.11 4.10 -8.96
C THR A 73 -11.66 5.54 -8.67
N ARG A 74 -10.34 5.79 -8.57
CA ARG A 74 -9.73 7.10 -8.29
C ARG A 74 -9.24 7.82 -9.55
N MET A 75 -9.47 7.24 -10.72
CA MET A 75 -8.94 7.77 -11.98
C MET A 75 -9.54 9.11 -12.37
N GLU A 76 -10.68 9.47 -11.84
CA GLU A 76 -11.39 10.73 -12.10
C GLU A 76 -11.11 11.79 -11.03
N ASP A 77 -10.40 11.42 -9.96
CA ASP A 77 -10.15 12.29 -8.82
C ASP A 77 -8.85 13.09 -9.00
N VAL A 78 -8.88 14.33 -8.52
CA VAL A 78 -7.72 15.23 -8.36
C VAL A 78 -7.63 15.60 -6.89
N ILE A 79 -6.43 15.55 -6.34
CA ILE A 79 -6.13 16.05 -5.00
C ILE A 79 -5.55 17.46 -5.12
N VAL A 80 -6.26 18.43 -4.56
CA VAL A 80 -5.80 19.82 -4.40
C VAL A 80 -5.22 19.94 -3.01
N SER A 81 -3.95 20.30 -2.89
CA SER A 81 -3.25 20.47 -1.63
C SER A 81 -2.64 21.85 -1.49
N GLY A 82 -2.58 22.39 -0.26
CA GLY A 82 -2.04 23.71 0.01
C GLY A 82 -3.02 24.87 -0.08
N LEU A 83 -4.23 24.65 -0.60
CA LEU A 83 -5.27 25.67 -0.67
C LEU A 83 -5.83 25.95 0.74
N GLN A 84 -5.98 27.20 1.07
CA GLN A 84 -6.64 27.64 2.29
C GLN A 84 -8.09 27.94 1.96
N THR A 85 -9.02 27.21 2.57
CA THR A 85 -10.45 27.38 2.37
C THR A 85 -11.12 27.78 3.68
N LYS A 86 -12.13 28.61 3.58
CA LYS A 86 -13.01 28.93 4.71
C LYS A 86 -13.93 27.72 4.92
N HIS A 87 -13.71 26.94 5.98
CA HIS A 87 -14.49 25.74 6.24
C HIS A 87 -15.75 26.08 7.02
N ARG A 88 -16.89 25.70 6.50
CA ARG A 88 -18.14 25.67 7.26
C ARG A 88 -18.16 24.38 8.09
N SER A 89 -17.97 24.49 9.41
CA SER A 89 -18.21 23.37 10.31
C SER A 89 -19.71 23.01 10.26
N TYR A 90 -20.03 21.70 10.18
CA TYR A 90 -21.43 21.23 10.28
C TYR A 90 -22.11 21.75 11.55
N ALA A 91 -21.38 21.85 12.66
CA ALA A 91 -21.88 22.43 13.90
C ALA A 91 -22.27 23.91 13.74
N ARG A 92 -21.53 24.68 12.95
CA ARG A 92 -21.83 26.10 12.66
C ARG A 92 -22.98 26.26 11.67
N ALA A 93 -23.12 25.32 10.70
CA ALA A 93 -24.27 25.28 9.82
C ALA A 93 -25.58 24.97 10.56
N ALA A 94 -25.54 24.06 11.54
CA ALA A 94 -26.67 23.76 12.40
C ALA A 94 -27.02 24.94 13.33
N ALA A 95 -26.02 25.64 13.88
CA ALA A 95 -26.22 26.80 14.74
C ALA A 95 -26.84 28.00 13.98
N VAL A 96 -26.48 28.21 12.72
CA VAL A 96 -27.07 29.26 11.87
C VAL A 96 -28.49 28.93 11.43
N ALA A 97 -28.82 27.63 11.28
CA ALA A 97 -30.20 27.20 10.98
C ALA A 97 -31.17 27.36 12.17
N THR A 98 -30.66 27.49 13.41
CA THR A 98 -31.44 27.73 14.62
C THR A 98 -31.48 29.19 15.08
N MET A 99 -30.67 30.07 14.48
CA MET A 99 -30.74 31.50 14.70
C MET A 99 -31.70 32.12 13.67
N GLU A 100 -32.74 32.76 14.17
CA GLU A 100 -33.70 33.55 13.38
C GLU A 100 -32.98 34.53 12.48
N ARG A 101 -33.50 34.69 11.25
CA ARG A 101 -33.01 35.59 10.19
C ARG A 101 -32.78 37.01 10.68
N GLY A 102 -31.56 37.35 11.01
CA GLY A 102 -31.07 38.71 11.05
C GLY A 102 -30.45 39.04 9.70
N GLU A 103 -30.85 40.16 9.10
CA GLU A 103 -30.62 40.55 7.72
C GLU A 103 -29.17 40.91 7.34
N ASP A 104 -28.14 40.69 8.16
CA ASP A 104 -26.76 41.13 7.92
C ASP A 104 -25.71 40.01 8.04
N ALA A 105 -25.96 38.83 7.45
CA ALA A 105 -24.86 37.86 7.26
C ALA A 105 -24.09 38.22 5.97
N PRO A 106 -22.75 38.46 6.03
CA PRO A 106 -21.98 38.79 4.85
C PRO A 106 -22.07 37.70 3.81
N VAL A 107 -22.41 38.05 2.59
CA VAL A 107 -22.62 37.18 1.41
C VAL A 107 -21.40 36.27 1.12
N GLU A 108 -20.22 36.60 1.65
CA GLU A 108 -19.00 35.80 1.51
C GLU A 108 -19.03 34.45 2.25
N GLU A 109 -19.95 34.25 3.22
CA GLU A 109 -20.02 32.99 3.99
C GLU A 109 -20.78 31.85 3.29
N LEU A 110 -21.41 32.13 2.16
CA LEU A 110 -22.26 31.17 1.43
C LEU A 110 -21.55 30.35 0.33
N GLN A 111 -20.29 30.62 0.06
CA GLN A 111 -19.57 29.89 -0.99
C GLN A 111 -19.32 28.43 -0.60
N THR A 112 -19.77 27.52 -1.45
CA THR A 112 -19.48 26.10 -1.29
C THR A 112 -17.97 25.84 -1.44
N LEU A 113 -17.47 24.72 -0.88
CA LEU A 113 -16.08 24.32 -1.05
C LEU A 113 -15.68 24.25 -2.53
N GLU A 114 -16.58 23.75 -3.35
CA GLU A 114 -16.41 23.64 -4.80
C GLU A 114 -16.22 25.02 -5.44
N THR A 115 -17.09 25.97 -5.13
CA THR A 115 -17.02 27.35 -5.64
C THR A 115 -15.68 28.00 -5.23
N GLN A 116 -15.22 27.82 -3.98
CA GLN A 116 -13.95 28.37 -3.51
C GLN A 116 -12.76 27.80 -4.31
N VAL A 117 -12.77 26.48 -4.58
CA VAL A 117 -11.73 25.83 -5.39
C VAL A 117 -11.76 26.32 -6.83
N ILE A 118 -12.94 26.38 -7.45
CA ILE A 118 -13.10 26.85 -8.84
C ILE A 118 -12.64 28.30 -8.97
N THR A 119 -13.09 29.21 -8.10
CA THR A 119 -12.70 30.61 -8.09
C THR A 119 -11.20 30.78 -7.98
N PHE A 120 -10.55 30.00 -7.07
CA PHE A 120 -9.10 30.02 -6.94
C PHE A 120 -8.40 29.52 -8.21
N LEU A 121 -8.87 28.45 -8.84
CA LEU A 121 -8.28 27.94 -10.08
C LEU A 121 -8.45 28.93 -11.22
N GLN A 122 -9.62 29.53 -11.35
CA GLN A 122 -9.92 30.55 -12.38
C GLN A 122 -9.10 31.83 -12.20
N SER A 123 -8.90 32.30 -10.97
CA SER A 123 -8.04 33.45 -10.67
C SER A 123 -6.59 33.23 -11.06
N ASN A 124 -6.15 31.97 -11.14
CA ASN A 124 -4.83 31.58 -11.63
C ASN A 124 -4.83 31.23 -13.13
N GLY A 125 -5.88 31.62 -13.87
CA GLY A 125 -5.98 31.43 -15.31
C GLY A 125 -6.23 29.97 -15.75
N MET A 126 -6.77 29.14 -14.87
CA MET A 126 -7.15 27.77 -15.19
C MET A 126 -8.63 27.69 -15.54
N THR A 127 -8.96 26.99 -16.60
CA THR A 127 -10.34 26.81 -17.04
C THR A 127 -10.93 25.57 -16.39
N VAL A 128 -11.93 25.76 -15.54
CA VAL A 128 -12.70 24.69 -14.91
C VAL A 128 -14.17 25.09 -14.96
N ALA A 129 -14.97 24.23 -15.57
CA ALA A 129 -16.43 24.42 -15.61
C ALA A 129 -17.06 23.61 -14.45
N PRO A 130 -17.95 24.20 -13.64
CA PRO A 130 -18.61 23.51 -12.52
C PRO A 130 -19.30 22.23 -12.94
N GLU A 131 -19.92 22.19 -14.11
CA GLU A 131 -20.65 21.04 -14.64
C GLU A 131 -19.77 19.79 -14.84
N ASN A 132 -18.45 19.98 -14.89
CA ASN A 132 -17.49 18.92 -15.05
C ASN A 132 -17.07 18.28 -13.71
N ILE A 133 -17.53 18.86 -12.59
CA ILE A 133 -17.22 18.38 -11.24
C ILE A 133 -18.41 17.58 -10.72
N ALA A 134 -18.19 16.32 -10.37
CA ALA A 134 -19.20 15.45 -9.80
C ALA A 134 -19.29 15.58 -8.27
N ALA A 135 -18.16 15.85 -7.60
CA ALA A 135 -18.10 16.01 -6.14
C ALA A 135 -16.82 16.73 -5.72
N CYS A 136 -16.93 17.52 -4.64
CA CYS A 136 -15.79 18.18 -4.02
C CYS A 136 -15.92 18.11 -2.50
N HIS A 137 -14.91 17.55 -1.82
CA HIS A 137 -14.90 17.44 -0.36
C HIS A 137 -13.49 17.46 0.22
N MET A 138 -13.39 17.81 1.50
CA MET A 138 -12.12 17.80 2.21
C MET A 138 -11.75 16.40 2.70
N LEU A 139 -10.47 16.09 2.62
CA LEU A 139 -9.91 14.92 3.27
C LEU A 139 -9.59 15.21 4.73
N PRO A 140 -9.67 14.20 5.62
CA PRO A 140 -9.27 14.34 7.01
C PRO A 140 -7.84 14.86 7.14
N ARG A 141 -7.64 15.79 8.09
CA ARG A 141 -6.29 16.32 8.37
C ARG A 141 -5.44 15.26 9.04
N LYS A 142 -4.20 15.10 8.60
CA LYS A 142 -3.22 14.25 9.29
C LYS A 142 -2.71 14.91 10.56
N ASN A 143 -2.45 16.21 10.51
CA ASN A 143 -1.98 17.02 11.63
C ASN A 143 -2.85 18.29 11.74
N LYS A 144 -3.04 18.81 12.97
CA LYS A 144 -3.87 20.01 13.22
C LYS A 144 -3.37 21.24 12.45
N ASP A 145 -2.05 21.37 12.29
CA ASP A 145 -1.42 22.53 11.63
C ASP A 145 -1.34 22.41 10.11
N SER A 146 -1.67 21.24 9.53
CA SER A 146 -1.64 21.05 8.09
C SER A 146 -2.91 21.55 7.42
N LYS A 147 -2.77 22.23 6.27
CA LYS A 147 -3.91 22.55 5.42
C LYS A 147 -4.55 21.24 4.93
N PRO A 148 -5.90 21.10 5.03
CA PRO A 148 -6.56 19.90 4.55
C PRO A 148 -6.38 19.78 3.04
N ALA A 149 -6.19 18.56 2.57
CA ALA A 149 -6.27 18.29 1.13
C ALA A 149 -7.74 18.20 0.70
N ILE A 150 -8.03 18.63 -0.51
CA ILE A 150 -9.37 18.60 -1.09
C ILE A 150 -9.34 17.57 -2.21
N ILE A 151 -10.33 16.67 -2.23
CA ILE A 151 -10.56 15.77 -3.34
C ILE A 151 -11.64 16.38 -4.23
N MET A 152 -11.37 16.42 -5.52
CA MET A 152 -12.28 16.90 -6.55
C MET A 152 -12.45 15.80 -7.59
N ARG A 153 -13.66 15.26 -7.70
CA ARG A 153 -14.04 14.23 -8.67
C ARG A 153 -14.63 14.86 -9.90
N PHE A 154 -14.11 14.47 -11.04
CA PHE A 154 -14.62 14.90 -12.34
C PHE A 154 -15.64 13.91 -12.88
N VAL A 155 -16.61 14.40 -13.65
CA VAL A 155 -17.56 13.58 -14.41
C VAL A 155 -16.83 12.77 -15.50
N ASN A 156 -15.78 13.38 -16.09
CA ASN A 156 -15.03 12.76 -17.18
C ASN A 156 -13.52 12.95 -16.98
N ARG A 157 -12.75 11.87 -17.22
CA ARG A 157 -11.28 11.89 -17.18
C ARG A 157 -10.63 12.92 -18.09
N LYS A 158 -11.25 13.28 -19.20
CA LYS A 158 -10.73 14.31 -20.12
C LYS A 158 -10.52 15.62 -19.39
N HIS A 159 -11.51 16.09 -18.62
CA HIS A 159 -11.46 17.34 -17.88
C HIS A 159 -10.40 17.30 -16.75
N LYS A 160 -10.27 16.18 -16.06
CA LYS A 160 -9.16 15.94 -15.11
C LYS A 160 -7.80 16.12 -15.78
N VAL A 161 -7.59 15.45 -16.92
CA VAL A 161 -6.30 15.49 -17.64
C VAL A 161 -6.00 16.91 -18.12
N GLU A 162 -7.01 17.62 -18.60
CA GLU A 162 -6.90 19.01 -19.03
C GLU A 162 -6.51 19.94 -17.87
N LEU A 163 -7.16 19.78 -16.71
CA LEU A 163 -6.80 20.52 -15.50
C LEU A 163 -5.35 20.23 -15.07
N LEU A 164 -4.95 18.96 -15.01
CA LEU A 164 -3.59 18.59 -14.61
C LEU A 164 -2.52 19.12 -15.59
N ARG A 165 -2.81 19.24 -16.87
CA ARG A 165 -1.90 19.88 -17.86
C ARG A 165 -1.67 21.35 -17.53
N GLN A 166 -2.67 22.03 -17.00
CA GLN A 166 -2.61 23.44 -16.60
C GLN A 166 -1.94 23.65 -15.23
N ALA A 167 -1.65 22.59 -14.45
CA ALA A 167 -1.12 22.70 -13.09
C ALA A 167 0.18 23.50 -12.97
N LYS A 168 0.92 23.68 -14.06
CA LYS A 168 2.12 24.54 -14.11
C LYS A 168 1.80 26.02 -13.83
N LYS A 169 0.56 26.47 -14.09
CA LYS A 169 0.11 27.85 -13.81
C LYS A 169 0.08 28.15 -12.31
N LEU A 170 -0.05 27.10 -11.46
CA LEU A 170 -0.02 27.23 -10.00
C LEU A 170 1.40 27.32 -9.41
N LYS A 171 2.42 27.45 -10.25
CA LYS A 171 3.80 27.60 -9.75
C LYS A 171 3.89 28.84 -8.85
N ASN A 172 4.53 28.72 -7.70
CA ASN A 172 4.73 29.74 -6.67
C ASN A 172 3.47 30.12 -5.84
N THR A 173 2.30 29.51 -6.07
CA THR A 173 1.10 29.75 -5.23
C THR A 173 1.09 28.93 -3.94
N GLY A 174 1.97 27.90 -3.83
CA GLY A 174 1.94 26.93 -2.75
C GLY A 174 0.81 25.90 -2.85
N VAL A 175 0.02 25.94 -3.92
CA VAL A 175 -1.05 24.97 -4.19
C VAL A 175 -0.59 23.97 -5.26
N PHE A 176 -0.90 22.70 -5.03
CA PHE A 176 -0.48 21.61 -5.90
C PHE A 176 -1.67 20.75 -6.29
N LEU A 177 -1.74 20.40 -7.58
CA LEU A 177 -2.69 19.44 -8.14
C LEU A 177 -1.97 18.11 -8.35
N ASN A 178 -2.52 17.05 -7.79
CA ASN A 178 -1.96 15.70 -7.89
C ASN A 178 -3.06 14.72 -8.28
N GLU A 179 -2.69 13.60 -8.89
CA GLU A 179 -3.59 12.47 -9.04
C GLU A 179 -3.91 11.85 -7.69
N HIS A 180 -5.13 11.33 -7.53
CA HIS A 180 -5.51 10.54 -6.37
C HIS A 180 -4.95 9.12 -6.53
N LEU A 181 -3.93 8.81 -5.75
CA LEU A 181 -3.22 7.53 -5.80
C LEU A 181 -3.70 6.59 -4.70
N THR A 182 -3.64 5.28 -4.94
CA THR A 182 -3.72 4.27 -3.89
C THR A 182 -2.55 4.44 -2.90
N ARG A 183 -2.65 3.84 -1.72
CA ARG A 183 -1.57 3.89 -0.73
C ARG A 183 -0.25 3.39 -1.31
N LYS A 184 -0.29 2.26 -2.01
CA LYS A 184 0.87 1.66 -2.68
C LYS A 184 1.51 2.63 -3.67
N ASN A 185 0.72 3.18 -4.61
CA ASN A 185 1.22 4.10 -5.62
C ASN A 185 1.70 5.43 -5.02
N ALA A 186 1.09 5.91 -3.93
CA ALA A 186 1.54 7.09 -3.20
C ALA A 186 2.91 6.86 -2.53
N ASP A 187 3.15 5.67 -1.96
CA ASP A 187 4.42 5.31 -1.36
C ASP A 187 5.53 5.17 -2.43
N ILE A 188 5.23 4.56 -3.56
CA ILE A 188 6.14 4.51 -4.73
C ILE A 188 6.48 5.93 -5.19
N ALA A 189 5.48 6.79 -5.37
CA ALA A 189 5.69 8.18 -5.79
C ALA A 189 6.53 8.98 -4.80
N ARG A 190 6.36 8.75 -3.48
CA ARG A 190 7.17 9.37 -2.43
C ARG A 190 8.64 8.97 -2.53
N ASN A 191 8.91 7.67 -2.66
CA ASN A 191 10.26 7.15 -2.81
C ASN A 191 10.91 7.63 -4.12
N ALA A 192 10.19 7.66 -5.23
CA ALA A 192 10.69 8.19 -6.49
C ALA A 192 11.05 9.69 -6.38
N ARG A 193 10.22 10.50 -5.68
CA ARG A 193 10.55 11.91 -5.41
C ARG A 193 11.79 12.07 -4.54
N TYR A 194 12.00 11.17 -3.58
CA TYR A 194 13.20 11.15 -2.75
C TYR A 194 14.45 10.86 -3.60
N LEU A 195 14.42 9.83 -4.46
CA LEU A 195 15.51 9.52 -5.40
C LEU A 195 15.81 10.69 -6.36
N ARG A 196 14.78 11.41 -6.81
CA ARG A 196 14.97 12.62 -7.61
C ARG A 196 15.71 13.72 -6.82
N LYS A 197 15.35 13.92 -5.53
CA LYS A 197 16.08 14.90 -4.68
C LYS A 197 17.54 14.53 -4.49
N GLN A 198 17.86 13.24 -4.51
CA GLN A 198 19.25 12.74 -4.47
C GLN A 198 19.95 12.75 -5.83
N ASN A 199 19.31 13.26 -6.90
CA ASN A 199 19.82 13.27 -8.27
C ASN A 199 20.10 11.87 -8.85
N LYS A 200 19.52 10.80 -8.27
CA LYS A 200 19.64 9.42 -8.78
C LYS A 200 18.78 9.16 -9.99
N ILE A 201 17.69 9.91 -10.14
CA ILE A 201 16.82 9.91 -11.31
C ILE A 201 16.59 11.34 -11.80
N GLN A 202 16.42 11.53 -13.10
CA GLN A 202 16.24 12.85 -13.72
C GLN A 202 14.89 13.48 -13.38
N ALA A 203 13.80 12.71 -13.48
CA ALA A 203 12.45 13.17 -13.22
C ALA A 203 11.52 12.05 -12.75
N THR A 204 10.45 12.42 -12.05
CA THR A 204 9.35 11.53 -11.70
C THR A 204 8.03 12.27 -11.81
N TRP A 205 7.00 11.58 -12.26
CA TRP A 205 5.61 12.07 -12.35
C TRP A 205 4.63 10.90 -12.26
N THR A 206 3.36 11.23 -12.08
CA THR A 206 2.27 10.27 -12.15
C THR A 206 1.45 10.49 -13.42
N ARG A 207 0.97 9.43 -14.01
CA ARG A 207 0.04 9.47 -15.13
C ARG A 207 -0.89 8.27 -15.09
N ASN A 208 -2.19 8.54 -15.06
CA ASN A 208 -3.22 7.51 -14.94
C ASN A 208 -3.02 6.62 -13.69
N GLY A 209 -2.67 7.23 -12.56
CA GLY A 209 -2.41 6.52 -11.31
C GLY A 209 -1.08 5.77 -11.24
N GLN A 210 -0.34 5.65 -12.34
CA GLN A 210 0.95 4.98 -12.40
C GLN A 210 2.10 5.95 -12.16
N VAL A 211 3.11 5.51 -11.43
CA VAL A 211 4.34 6.27 -11.20
C VAL A 211 5.33 6.00 -12.32
N LYS A 212 5.82 7.08 -12.93
CA LYS A 212 6.84 7.03 -13.98
C LYS A 212 8.09 7.75 -13.51
N ILE A 213 9.24 7.17 -13.85
CA ILE A 213 10.55 7.76 -13.62
C ILE A 213 11.28 7.92 -14.96
N LYS A 214 12.07 8.98 -15.07
CA LYS A 214 13.02 9.18 -16.16
C LYS A 214 14.41 9.02 -15.59
N LEU A 215 15.17 8.10 -16.15
CA LEU A 215 16.54 7.86 -15.71
C LEU A 215 17.48 8.99 -16.17
N ASN A 216 18.61 9.11 -15.47
CA ASN A 216 19.67 10.03 -15.86
C ASN A 216 20.24 9.58 -17.22
N GLY A 217 20.43 10.53 -18.12
CA GLY A 217 20.93 10.28 -19.46
C GLY A 217 20.77 11.51 -20.36
N THR A 218 21.30 11.45 -21.56
CA THR A 218 21.08 12.48 -22.57
C THR A 218 19.60 12.51 -23.01
N PRO A 219 19.07 13.62 -23.51
CA PRO A 219 17.67 13.75 -23.92
C PRO A 219 17.20 12.63 -24.85
N GLU A 220 18.09 12.11 -25.69
CA GLU A 220 17.81 11.04 -26.67
C GLU A 220 17.80 9.65 -26.06
N ASN A 221 18.61 9.40 -25.00
CA ASN A 221 18.79 8.08 -24.39
C ASN A 221 18.11 7.91 -23.02
N ALA A 222 17.49 8.97 -22.49
CA ALA A 222 16.87 8.92 -21.18
C ALA A 222 15.59 8.05 -21.18
N LYS A 223 15.72 6.82 -20.71
CA LYS A 223 14.66 5.83 -20.66
C LYS A 223 13.60 6.21 -19.62
N VAL A 224 12.33 6.13 -20.01
CA VAL A 224 11.18 6.27 -19.13
C VAL A 224 10.67 4.90 -18.71
N ILE A 225 10.58 4.66 -17.40
CA ILE A 225 10.16 3.39 -16.83
C ILE A 225 8.93 3.63 -15.97
N THR A 226 7.97 2.71 -16.04
CA THR A 226 6.81 2.69 -15.14
C THR A 226 7.12 1.79 -13.95
N ILE A 227 6.97 2.30 -12.75
CA ILE A 227 7.23 1.59 -11.49
C ILE A 227 5.90 1.08 -10.95
N ARG A 228 5.82 -0.22 -10.68
CA ARG A 228 4.62 -0.90 -10.16
C ARG A 228 4.78 -1.37 -8.72
N GLU A 229 6.01 -1.61 -8.29
CA GLU A 229 6.34 -2.07 -6.95
C GLU A 229 7.50 -1.26 -6.37
N LEU A 230 7.60 -1.17 -5.05
CA LEU A 230 8.71 -0.47 -4.40
C LEU A 230 10.06 -1.10 -4.73
N LYS A 231 10.07 -2.42 -4.94
CA LYS A 231 11.28 -3.17 -5.34
C LYS A 231 11.85 -2.73 -6.69
N ASP A 232 10.99 -2.23 -7.59
CA ASP A 232 11.43 -1.73 -8.90
C ASP A 232 12.32 -0.48 -8.77
N LEU A 233 12.31 0.19 -7.61
CA LEU A 233 13.17 1.33 -7.30
C LEU A 233 14.53 0.94 -6.72
N ASP A 234 14.72 -0.31 -6.26
CA ASP A 234 15.95 -0.76 -5.60
C ASP A 234 17.21 -0.59 -6.47
N PRO A 235 17.16 -0.83 -7.81
CA PRO A 235 18.32 -0.60 -8.66
C PRO A 235 18.78 0.87 -8.74
N TYR A 236 17.96 1.82 -8.28
CA TYR A 236 18.22 3.26 -8.37
C TYR A 236 18.48 3.91 -6.99
N LYS A 237 18.56 3.10 -5.93
CA LYS A 237 18.87 3.56 -4.55
C LYS A 237 20.40 3.77 -4.31
#